data_e7677abd1ee3647520f636b5f5c20b4e
#
_entry.id   e7677abd1ee3647520f636b5f5c20b4e
#
_cell.length_a   1.000
_cell.length_b   1.000
_cell.length_c   1.000
_cell.angle_alpha   90.00
_cell.angle_beta   90.00
_cell.angle_gamma   90.00
#
_symmetry.space_group_name_H-M   'P 1'
#
loop_
_entity.id
_entity.type
_entity.pdbx_description
1 polymer ?
#
loop_
_entity_poly.entity_id
_entity_poly.type
_entity_poly.pdbx_seq_one_letter_code
_entity_poly.pdbx_strand_id
1 'polypeptide(L)'
;MEYNSFEVGQAIRAHRIKCHKTIEELAFEVNRSKYHMNLIELGTRKMGMELLFELITVLHTDANSVLGIPAENGNALNESIDNRLKKLNPEQQKYYTKMFIY
;
A
#
# COMPACT_ATOMS: atom_id res chain seq x y z
N MET A 1 14.50 -6.28 -11.13
CA MET A 1 13.10 -5.87 -11.01
C MET A 1 12.94 -4.44 -11.46
N GLU A 2 12.01 -4.21 -12.35
CA GLU A 2 11.80 -2.88 -12.89
C GLU A 2 10.62 -2.19 -12.22
N TYR A 3 10.75 -0.89 -12.04
CA TYR A 3 9.67 -0.06 -11.55
C TYR A 3 8.60 0.07 -12.64
N ASN A 4 7.39 -0.37 -12.34
CA ASN A 4 6.26 -0.26 -13.26
C ASN A 4 5.27 0.76 -12.69
N SER A 5 5.29 1.96 -13.27
CA SER A 5 4.44 3.06 -12.80
C SER A 5 2.96 2.73 -12.83
N PHE A 6 2.51 1.97 -13.83
CA PHE A 6 1.12 1.59 -13.94
C PHE A 6 0.70 0.66 -12.81
N GLU A 7 1.49 -0.40 -12.58
CA GLU A 7 1.18 -1.35 -11.51
C GLU A 7 1.25 -0.70 -10.13
N VAL A 8 2.25 0.14 -9.92
CA VAL A 8 2.37 0.89 -8.65
C VAL A 8 1.17 1.81 -8.46
N GLY A 9 0.76 2.51 -9.51
CA GLY A 9 -0.41 3.38 -9.44
C GLY A 9 -1.68 2.63 -9.13
N GLN A 10 -1.87 1.45 -9.73
CA GLN A 10 -3.04 0.62 -9.45
C GLN A 10 -3.05 0.11 -8.01
N ALA A 11 -1.88 -0.25 -7.49
CA ALA A 11 -1.76 -0.68 -6.10
C ALA A 11 -2.12 0.45 -5.15
N ILE A 12 -1.65 1.65 -5.41
CA ILE A 12 -1.99 2.83 -4.60
C ILE A 12 -3.49 3.07 -4.63
N ARG A 13 -4.09 3.02 -5.81
CA ARG A 13 -5.53 3.20 -5.95
C ARG A 13 -6.30 2.14 -5.16
N ALA A 14 -5.89 0.88 -5.25
CA ALA A 14 -6.55 -0.20 -4.53
C ALA A 14 -6.49 0.01 -3.02
N HIS A 15 -5.33 0.39 -2.51
CA HIS A 15 -5.18 0.67 -1.08
C HIS A 15 -5.99 1.89 -0.65
N ARG A 16 -6.03 2.93 -1.50
CA ARG A 16 -6.83 4.11 -1.22
C ARG A 16 -8.31 3.76 -1.08
N ILE A 17 -8.82 2.96 -2.01
CA ILE A 17 -10.22 2.54 -1.98
C ILE A 17 -10.51 1.69 -0.76
N LYS A 18 -9.60 0.80 -0.39
CA LYS A 18 -9.74 0.00 0.83
C LYS A 18 -9.79 0.85 2.09
N CYS A 19 -9.09 1.97 2.09
CA CYS A 19 -9.10 2.91 3.20
C CYS A 19 -10.29 3.86 3.16
N HIS A 20 -11.18 3.71 2.18
CA HIS A 20 -12.37 4.56 1.99
C HIS A 20 -12.01 6.03 1.84
N LYS A 21 -10.93 6.31 1.13
CA LYS A 21 -10.47 7.68 0.88
C LYS A 21 -10.75 8.10 -0.55
N THR A 22 -11.13 9.36 -0.71
CA THR A 22 -11.19 9.95 -2.04
C THR A 22 -9.77 10.35 -2.46
N ILE A 23 -9.59 10.61 -3.76
CA ILE A 23 -8.30 11.05 -4.24
C ILE A 23 -7.94 12.43 -3.67
N GLU A 24 -8.94 13.28 -3.45
CA GLU A 24 -8.75 14.58 -2.83
C GLU A 24 -8.25 14.44 -1.40
N GLU A 25 -8.87 13.53 -0.64
CA GLU A 25 -8.45 13.28 0.73
C GLU A 25 -7.02 12.76 0.80
N LEU A 26 -6.67 11.81 -0.07
CA LEU A 26 -5.32 11.28 -0.10
C LEU A 26 -4.31 12.36 -0.48
N ALA A 27 -4.61 13.15 -1.50
CA ALA A 27 -3.74 14.24 -1.94
C ALA A 27 -3.49 15.23 -0.81
N PHE A 28 -4.54 15.58 -0.08
CA PHE A 28 -4.42 16.49 1.06
C PHE A 28 -3.50 15.90 2.14
N GLU A 29 -3.68 14.62 2.46
CA GLU A 29 -2.90 13.97 3.52
C GLU A 29 -1.42 13.86 3.19
N VAL A 30 -1.06 13.74 1.91
CA VAL A 30 0.33 13.68 1.49
C VAL A 30 0.85 15.01 0.94
N ASN A 31 0.05 16.06 1.10
CA ASN A 31 0.42 17.42 0.70
C ASN A 31 0.82 17.52 -0.78
N ARG A 32 0.00 16.92 -1.63
CA ARG A 32 0.16 16.99 -3.09
C ARG A 32 -1.17 17.43 -3.71
N SER A 33 -1.11 17.86 -4.97
CA SER A 33 -2.34 18.23 -5.68
C SER A 33 -3.11 17.00 -6.11
N LYS A 34 -4.43 17.15 -6.25
CA LYS A 34 -5.27 16.10 -6.82
C LYS A 34 -4.77 15.67 -8.20
N TYR A 35 -4.36 16.65 -9.01
CA TYR A 35 -3.84 16.40 -10.35
C TYR A 35 -2.60 15.50 -10.29
N HIS A 36 -1.67 15.81 -9.39
CA HIS A 36 -0.47 15.01 -9.21
C HIS A 36 -0.81 13.57 -8.81
N MET A 37 -1.74 13.42 -7.84
CA MET A 37 -2.14 12.08 -7.39
C MET A 37 -2.87 11.31 -8.50
N ASN A 38 -3.66 11.99 -9.33
CA ASN A 38 -4.28 11.35 -10.48
C ASN A 38 -3.22 10.77 -11.42
N LEU A 39 -2.18 11.53 -11.71
CA LEU A 39 -1.11 11.06 -12.59
C LEU A 39 -0.37 9.86 -12.00
N ILE A 40 -0.17 9.86 -10.69
CA ILE A 40 0.47 8.75 -9.98
C ILE A 40 -0.39 7.48 -10.11
N GLU A 41 -1.69 7.60 -9.83
CA GLU A 41 -2.59 6.45 -9.87
C GLU A 41 -2.80 5.93 -11.30
N LEU A 42 -2.75 6.81 -12.28
CA LEU A 42 -2.85 6.41 -13.69
C LEU A 42 -1.56 5.80 -14.23
N GLY A 43 -0.46 5.94 -13.50
CA GLY A 43 0.82 5.41 -13.91
C GLY A 43 1.55 6.24 -14.93
N THR A 44 1.14 7.50 -15.14
CA THR A 44 1.78 8.40 -16.09
C THR A 44 2.91 9.20 -15.47
N ARG A 45 3.09 9.11 -14.17
CA ARG A 45 4.17 9.79 -13.46
C ARG A 45 4.74 8.87 -12.39
N LYS A 46 6.07 8.84 -12.31
CA LYS A 46 6.77 8.12 -11.24
C LYS A 46 6.75 8.97 -9.98
N MET A 47 6.68 8.31 -8.84
CA MET A 47 6.78 9.00 -7.57
C MET A 47 8.18 8.85 -6.98
N GLY A 48 8.60 9.89 -6.21
CA GLY A 48 9.83 9.81 -5.48
C GLY A 48 9.67 9.02 -4.19
N MET A 49 10.79 8.75 -3.53
CA MET A 49 10.80 7.98 -2.29
C MET A 49 10.03 8.67 -1.17
N GLU A 50 10.13 10.00 -1.10
CA GLU A 50 9.44 10.75 -0.06
C GLU A 50 7.93 10.54 -0.14
N LEU A 51 7.37 10.67 -1.34
CA LEU A 51 5.95 10.45 -1.55
C LEU A 51 5.56 9.00 -1.28
N LEU A 52 6.41 8.05 -1.66
CA LEU A 52 6.16 6.65 -1.37
C LEU A 52 6.04 6.41 0.13
N PHE A 53 6.97 6.93 0.93
CA PHE A 53 6.90 6.80 2.39
C PHE A 53 5.63 7.41 2.96
N GLU A 54 5.26 8.58 2.47
CA GLU A 54 4.05 9.24 2.93
C GLU A 54 2.81 8.40 2.59
N LEU A 55 2.75 7.84 1.39
CA LEU A 55 1.63 7.03 0.96
C LEU A 55 1.51 5.73 1.75
N ILE A 56 2.60 5.01 1.97
CA ILE A 56 2.53 3.77 2.74
C ILE A 56 2.12 4.03 4.19
N THR A 57 2.50 5.17 4.74
CA THR A 57 2.11 5.56 6.09
C THR A 57 0.62 5.88 6.15
N VAL A 58 0.14 6.71 5.24
CA VAL A 58 -1.26 7.14 5.22
C VAL A 58 -2.19 6.00 4.86
N LEU A 59 -1.77 5.11 3.97
CA LEU A 59 -2.59 4.01 3.51
C LEU A 59 -2.41 2.74 4.36
N HIS A 60 -1.60 2.81 5.40
CA HIS A 60 -1.35 1.69 6.32
C HIS A 60 -0.92 0.41 5.58
N THR A 61 0.00 0.57 4.65
CA THR A 61 0.52 -0.54 3.86
C THR A 61 2.04 -0.58 3.94
N ASP A 62 2.67 -1.33 3.08
CA ASP A 62 4.12 -1.43 3.03
C ASP A 62 4.62 -1.26 1.60
N ALA A 63 5.93 -1.03 1.45
CA ALA A 63 6.52 -0.80 0.14
C ALA A 63 6.41 -2.02 -0.76
N ASN A 64 6.49 -3.23 -0.20
CA ASN A 64 6.40 -4.45 -1.00
C ASN A 64 5.04 -4.58 -1.66
N SER A 65 3.97 -4.28 -0.92
CA SER A 65 2.61 -4.33 -1.45
C SER A 65 2.40 -3.32 -2.56
N VAL A 66 2.95 -2.12 -2.40
CA VAL A 66 2.79 -1.05 -3.37
C VAL A 66 3.65 -1.28 -4.60
N LEU A 67 4.90 -1.70 -4.40
CA LEU A 67 5.85 -1.85 -5.51
C LEU A 67 5.73 -3.19 -6.22
N GLY A 68 4.96 -4.13 -5.68
CA GLY A 68 4.80 -5.43 -6.28
C GLY A 68 6.07 -6.26 -6.25
N ILE A 69 6.83 -6.16 -5.16
CA ILE A 69 8.07 -6.91 -5.02
C ILE A 69 7.76 -8.41 -5.00
N PRO A 70 8.47 -9.22 -5.81
CA PRO A 70 8.17 -10.63 -5.94
C PRO A 70 8.19 -11.39 -4.62
N ALA A 71 7.31 -12.37 -4.52
CA ALA A 71 7.10 -13.15 -3.31
C ALA A 71 8.24 -14.11 -2.96
N GLU A 72 9.29 -14.19 -3.75
CA GLU A 72 10.40 -15.10 -3.49
C GLU A 72 11.04 -14.83 -2.13
N ASN A 73 11.27 -13.58 -1.82
CA ASN A 73 11.73 -13.19 -0.50
C ASN A 73 10.59 -13.07 0.48
N GLY A 74 9.37 -13.02 -0.03
CA GLY A 74 8.17 -12.88 0.78
C GLY A 74 7.58 -14.19 1.25
N ASN A 75 7.85 -15.30 0.55
CA ASN A 75 7.24 -16.58 0.92
C ASN A 75 7.61 -17.01 2.34
N ALA A 76 8.89 -16.95 2.67
CA ALA A 76 9.33 -17.29 4.02
C ALA A 76 8.80 -16.30 5.05
N LEU A 77 8.77 -15.02 4.71
CA LEU A 77 8.22 -13.99 5.58
C LEU A 77 6.72 -14.13 5.73
N ASN A 78 6.03 -14.44 4.63
CA ASN A 78 4.58 -14.65 4.67
C ASN A 78 4.22 -15.87 5.51
N GLU A 79 4.96 -16.93 5.41
CA GLU A 79 4.77 -18.11 6.24
C GLU A 79 4.96 -17.76 7.72
N SER A 80 6.01 -16.99 8.03
CA SER A 80 6.24 -16.54 9.40
C SER A 80 5.10 -15.67 9.91
N ILE A 81 4.60 -14.76 9.08
CA ILE A 81 3.49 -13.89 9.44
C ILE A 81 2.23 -14.71 9.65
N ASP A 82 1.93 -15.64 8.75
CA ASP A 82 0.77 -16.52 8.87
C ASP A 82 0.84 -17.34 10.15
N ASN A 83 2.00 -17.88 10.47
CA ASN A 83 2.20 -18.65 11.70
C ASN A 83 1.97 -17.77 12.93
N ARG A 84 2.43 -16.54 12.91
CA ARG A 84 2.18 -15.60 13.99
C ARG A 84 0.71 -15.29 14.14
N LEU A 85 0.01 -15.06 13.03
CA LEU A 85 -1.41 -14.80 13.04
C LEU A 85 -2.19 -15.99 13.61
N LYS A 86 -1.79 -17.21 13.27
CA LYS A 86 -2.43 -18.41 13.79
C LYS A 86 -2.22 -18.58 15.29
N LYS A 87 -1.15 -18.03 15.82
CA LYS A 87 -0.85 -18.08 17.26
C LYS A 87 -1.53 -16.98 18.05
N LEU A 88 -2.06 -15.96 17.37
CA LEU A 88 -2.74 -14.86 18.02
C LEU A 88 -4.15 -15.27 18.39
N ASN A 89 -4.71 -14.58 19.40
CA ASN A 89 -6.10 -14.80 19.74
C ASN A 89 -7.00 -14.21 18.63
N PRO A 90 -8.31 -14.53 18.60
CA PRO A 90 -9.19 -14.07 17.55
C PRO A 90 -9.25 -12.55 17.39
N GLU A 91 -9.16 -11.81 18.49
CA GLU A 91 -9.17 -10.36 18.44
C GLU A 91 -7.91 -9.81 17.75
N GLN A 92 -6.76 -10.37 18.08
CA GLN A 92 -5.51 -9.96 17.48
C GLN A 92 -5.49 -10.29 16.00
N GLN A 93 -5.98 -11.46 15.63
CA GLN A 93 -6.07 -11.84 14.22
C GLN A 93 -6.97 -10.87 13.44
N LYS A 94 -8.09 -10.53 14.02
CA LYS A 94 -9.03 -9.58 13.43
C LYS A 94 -8.40 -8.21 13.26
N TYR A 95 -7.64 -7.75 14.25
CA TYR A 95 -6.95 -6.47 14.19
C TYR A 95 -5.92 -6.45 13.06
N TYR A 96 -5.10 -7.48 12.95
CA TYR A 96 -4.11 -7.58 11.87
C TYR A 96 -4.79 -7.66 10.51
N THR A 97 -5.87 -8.39 10.40
CA THR A 97 -6.63 -8.47 9.16
C THR A 97 -7.11 -7.09 8.74
N LYS A 98 -7.61 -6.29 9.68
CA LYS A 98 -8.00 -4.92 9.38
C LYS A 98 -6.84 -4.07 8.92
N MET A 99 -5.68 -4.19 9.55
CA MET A 99 -4.51 -3.41 9.16
C MET A 99 -4.05 -3.70 7.74
N PHE A 100 -4.16 -4.95 7.31
CA PHE A 100 -3.69 -5.35 5.98
C PHE A 100 -4.76 -5.21 4.90
N ILE A 101 -6.02 -5.26 5.27
CA ILE A 101 -7.12 -5.13 4.33
C ILE A 101 -7.47 -3.65 4.08
N TYR A 102 -7.29 -2.82 5.09
CA TYR A 102 -7.47 -1.40 4.94
C TYR A 102 -6.26 -0.79 4.24
#